data_61cebe7e44873353c933440004b626f1
#
_entry.id   61cebe7e44873353c933440004b626f1
#
_cell.length_a   1.000
_cell.length_b   1.000
_cell.length_c   1.000
_cell.angle_alpha   90.00
_cell.angle_beta   90.00
_cell.angle_gamma   90.00
#
_symmetry.space_group_name_H-M   'P 1'
#
loop_
_entity.id
_entity.type
_entity.pdbx_description
1 polymer ?
#
loop_
_entity_poly.entity_id
_entity_poly.type
_entity_poly.pdbx_seq_one_letter_code
_entity_poly.pdbx_strand_id
1 'polypeptide(L)'
;MRNLLIVCGIVLTAYIIYRVYQYQTLDKDLNQLIKKDAVILDVRTEKEYAMGHIEGSVNISLGTIRERYIELDPEKTYITVCSHGLRSVKVESILKEKGFRHVYNGGAWSDLQNRIHQQKE
;
A
#
# COMPACT_ATOMS: atom_id res chain seq x y z
N MET A 1 6.83 -7.59 -40.19
CA MET A 1 7.82 -7.08 -39.23
C MET A 1 7.50 -5.67 -38.70
N ARG A 2 7.13 -4.74 -39.59
CA ARG A 2 6.81 -3.37 -39.18
C ARG A 2 5.67 -3.31 -38.17
N ASN A 3 4.60 -4.07 -38.36
CA ASN A 3 3.46 -4.10 -37.45
C ASN A 3 3.81 -4.71 -36.10
N LEU A 4 4.71 -5.70 -36.08
CA LEU A 4 5.18 -6.31 -34.85
C LEU A 4 5.97 -5.30 -34.00
N LEU A 5 6.84 -4.51 -34.64
CA LEU A 5 7.63 -3.46 -33.95
C LEU A 5 6.72 -2.39 -33.35
N ILE A 6 5.66 -2.00 -34.08
CA ILE A 6 4.69 -1.02 -33.58
C ILE A 6 3.97 -1.57 -32.36
N VAL A 7 3.50 -2.82 -32.42
CA VAL A 7 2.81 -3.47 -31.29
C VAL A 7 3.73 -3.57 -30.08
N CYS A 8 4.98 -3.98 -30.28
CA CYS A 8 5.96 -4.06 -29.18
C CYS A 8 6.19 -2.69 -28.55
N GLY A 9 6.27 -1.64 -29.37
CA GLY A 9 6.44 -0.27 -28.88
C GLY A 9 5.24 0.18 -28.03
N ILE A 10 4.04 -0.11 -28.46
CA ILE A 10 2.82 0.23 -27.72
C ILE A 10 2.78 -0.50 -26.38
N VAL A 11 3.07 -1.80 -26.38
CA VAL A 11 3.08 -2.62 -25.16
C VAL A 11 4.14 -2.10 -24.17
N LEU A 12 5.33 -1.78 -24.68
CA LEU A 12 6.40 -1.26 -23.83
C LEU A 12 6.02 0.09 -23.23
N THR A 13 5.44 0.97 -24.04
CA THR A 13 5.00 2.30 -23.56
C THR A 13 3.90 2.14 -22.49
N ALA A 14 2.93 1.27 -22.73
CA ALA A 14 1.87 1.00 -21.75
C ALA A 14 2.45 0.44 -20.46
N TYR A 15 3.43 -0.45 -20.54
CA TYR A 15 4.11 -1.01 -19.37
C TYR A 15 4.85 0.08 -18.58
N ILE A 16 5.57 0.96 -19.27
CA ILE A 16 6.30 2.06 -18.61
C ILE A 16 5.31 3.00 -17.91
N ILE A 17 4.21 3.37 -18.58
CA ILE A 17 3.16 4.22 -17.99
C ILE A 17 2.59 3.56 -16.73
N TYR A 18 2.30 2.28 -16.80
CA TYR A 18 1.79 1.50 -15.65
C TYR A 18 2.77 1.53 -14.49
N ARG A 19 4.05 1.33 -14.75
CA ARG A 19 5.10 1.36 -13.71
C ARG A 19 5.24 2.73 -13.09
N VAL A 20 5.22 3.78 -13.90
CA VAL A 20 5.29 5.17 -13.40
C VAL A 20 4.06 5.48 -12.56
N TYR A 21 2.88 5.06 -13.01
CA TYR A 21 1.65 5.24 -12.25
C TYR A 21 1.71 4.56 -10.89
N GLN A 22 2.18 3.31 -10.84
CA GLN A 22 2.35 2.59 -9.58
C GLN A 22 3.33 3.32 -8.63
N TYR A 23 4.43 3.81 -9.17
CA TYR A 23 5.41 4.53 -8.38
C TYR A 23 4.83 5.83 -7.82
N GLN A 24 4.04 6.55 -8.62
CA GLN A 24 3.43 7.81 -8.19
C GLN A 24 2.28 7.63 -7.19
N THR A 25 1.67 6.44 -7.11
CA THR A 25 0.63 6.18 -6.11
C THR A 25 1.21 5.91 -4.72
N LEU A 26 2.52 5.70 -4.61
CA LEU A 26 3.19 5.58 -3.32
C LEU A 26 3.44 6.97 -2.74
N ASP A 27 3.12 7.13 -1.47
CA ASP A 27 3.40 8.39 -0.78
C ASP A 27 4.89 8.51 -0.51
N LYS A 28 5.45 9.70 -0.82
CA LYS A 28 6.90 9.91 -0.81
C LYS A 28 7.50 10.06 0.58
N ASP A 29 6.68 10.39 1.58
CA ASP A 29 7.15 10.69 2.93
C ASP A 29 6.98 9.52 3.91
N LEU A 30 6.91 8.29 3.40
CA LEU A 30 6.71 7.10 4.23
C LEU A 30 7.76 6.95 5.32
N ASN A 31 9.01 7.31 5.02
CA ASN A 31 10.09 7.20 6.00
C ASN A 31 9.85 8.08 7.22
N GLN A 32 9.35 9.30 7.01
CA GLN A 32 9.02 10.21 8.11
C GLN A 32 7.81 9.71 8.91
N LEU A 33 6.81 9.17 8.23
CA LEU A 33 5.62 8.63 8.88
C LEU A 33 5.97 7.45 9.78
N ILE A 34 6.87 6.58 9.32
CA ILE A 34 7.34 5.44 10.10
C ILE A 34 8.06 5.92 11.36
N LYS A 35 8.89 6.96 11.25
CA LYS A 35 9.61 7.54 12.39
C LYS A 35 8.67 8.20 13.41
N LYS A 36 7.48 8.61 12.99
CA LYS A 36 6.45 9.22 13.84
C LYS A 36 5.45 8.21 14.40
N ASP A 37 5.80 6.93 14.37
CA ASP A 37 4.99 5.83 14.91
C ASP A 37 3.64 5.64 14.21
N ALA A 38 3.58 5.85 12.90
CA ALA A 38 2.38 5.52 12.13
C ALA A 38 2.06 4.04 12.25
N VAL A 39 0.77 3.71 12.32
CA VAL A 39 0.30 2.33 12.38
C VAL A 39 0.30 1.74 10.98
N ILE A 40 0.93 0.59 10.81
CA ILE A 40 0.92 -0.13 9.54
C ILE A 40 -0.33 -1.01 9.51
N LEU A 41 -1.18 -0.78 8.52
CA LEU A 41 -2.42 -1.51 8.33
C LEU A 41 -2.27 -2.46 7.14
N ASP A 42 -2.16 -3.74 7.43
CA ASP A 42 -2.05 -4.77 6.40
C ASP A 42 -3.46 -5.17 5.96
N VAL A 43 -3.78 -4.92 4.70
CA VAL A 43 -5.13 -5.10 4.16
C VAL A 43 -5.29 -6.38 3.36
N ARG A 44 -4.31 -7.30 3.51
CA ARG A 44 -4.39 -8.64 2.93
C ARG A 44 -5.34 -9.52 3.75
N THR A 45 -5.60 -10.71 3.25
CA THR A 45 -6.40 -11.69 4.00
C THR A 45 -5.65 -12.15 5.26
N GLU A 46 -6.39 -12.69 6.22
CA GLU A 46 -5.79 -13.25 7.45
C GLU A 46 -4.78 -14.35 7.13
N LYS A 47 -5.09 -15.17 6.14
CA LYS A 47 -4.21 -16.27 5.72
C LYS A 47 -2.89 -15.75 5.17
N GLU A 48 -2.92 -14.73 4.31
CA GLU A 48 -1.72 -14.08 3.80
C GLU A 48 -0.91 -13.47 4.93
N TYR A 49 -1.56 -12.78 5.84
CA TYR A 49 -0.94 -12.12 6.99
C TYR A 49 -0.23 -13.14 7.89
N ALA A 50 -0.86 -14.29 8.13
CA ALA A 50 -0.29 -15.35 8.96
C ALA A 50 0.99 -15.95 8.36
N MET A 51 1.14 -15.90 7.04
CA MET A 51 2.32 -16.42 6.35
C MET A 51 3.55 -15.51 6.46
N GLY A 52 3.37 -14.29 6.89
CA GLY A 52 4.43 -13.30 7.05
C GLY A 52 3.85 -11.91 6.97
N HIS A 53 4.31 -11.00 7.83
CA HIS A 53 3.83 -9.62 7.88
C HIS A 53 4.85 -8.74 8.60
N ILE A 54 4.63 -7.44 8.54
CA ILE A 54 5.48 -6.48 9.27
C ILE A 54 5.16 -6.58 10.75
N GLU A 55 6.19 -6.72 11.58
CA GLU A 55 6.04 -6.79 13.03
C GLU A 55 5.36 -5.52 13.55
N GLY A 56 4.34 -5.70 14.39
CA GLY A 56 3.58 -4.59 14.95
C GLY A 56 2.46 -4.07 14.06
N SER A 57 2.29 -4.63 12.86
CA SER A 57 1.20 -4.23 11.97
C SER A 57 -0.15 -4.78 12.45
N VAL A 58 -1.22 -4.12 12.01
CA VAL A 58 -2.60 -4.52 12.28
C VAL A 58 -3.17 -5.09 10.98
N ASN A 59 -3.90 -6.20 11.07
CA ASN A 59 -4.50 -6.83 9.89
C ASN A 59 -6.02 -6.61 9.87
N ILE A 60 -6.47 -5.89 8.85
CA ILE A 60 -7.91 -5.79 8.50
C ILE A 60 -7.97 -5.91 6.98
N SER A 61 -8.56 -6.98 6.49
CA SER A 61 -8.60 -7.24 5.04
C SER A 61 -9.49 -6.23 4.29
N LEU A 62 -9.18 -5.98 3.03
CA LEU A 62 -10.02 -5.17 2.15
C LEU A 62 -11.47 -5.66 2.15
N GLY A 63 -11.68 -6.98 2.21
CA GLY A 63 -13.01 -7.56 2.19
C GLY A 63 -13.86 -7.22 3.41
N THR A 64 -13.25 -6.83 4.51
CA THR A 64 -13.95 -6.53 5.77
C THR A 64 -13.78 -5.09 6.25
N ILE A 65 -12.99 -4.28 5.54
CA ILE A 65 -12.67 -2.91 6.00
C ILE A 65 -13.91 -2.02 6.13
N ARG A 66 -14.92 -2.19 5.27
CA ARG A 66 -16.13 -1.37 5.31
C ARG A 66 -16.95 -1.59 6.57
N GLU A 67 -16.75 -2.70 7.24
CA GLU A 67 -17.42 -3.04 8.50
C GLU A 67 -16.51 -2.80 9.69
N ARG A 68 -15.22 -3.10 9.55
CA ARG A 68 -14.26 -3.09 10.65
C ARG A 68 -13.49 -1.79 10.82
N TYR A 69 -13.69 -0.79 9.94
CA TYR A 69 -12.98 0.49 10.09
C TYR A 69 -13.28 1.17 11.44
N ILE A 70 -14.41 0.84 12.08
CA ILE A 70 -14.76 1.39 13.38
C ILE A 70 -13.80 0.95 14.49
N GLU A 71 -13.00 -0.09 14.28
CA GLU A 71 -11.94 -0.51 15.21
C GLU A 71 -10.73 0.40 15.16
N LEU A 72 -10.64 1.28 14.16
CA LEU A 72 -9.53 2.18 13.95
C LEU A 72 -9.87 3.59 14.46
N ASP A 73 -8.84 4.37 14.76
CA ASP A 73 -8.99 5.74 15.24
C ASP A 73 -8.78 6.72 14.08
N PRO A 74 -9.83 7.50 13.68
CA PRO A 74 -9.69 8.43 12.55
C PRO A 74 -8.63 9.51 12.70
N GLU A 75 -8.18 9.76 13.93
CA GLU A 75 -7.17 10.79 14.21
C GLU A 75 -5.74 10.25 14.13
N LYS A 76 -5.57 8.92 14.11
CA LYS A 76 -4.23 8.32 13.99
C LYS A 76 -3.78 8.26 12.54
N THR A 77 -2.48 8.10 12.36
CA THR A 77 -1.87 7.94 11.04
C THR A 77 -1.73 6.47 10.71
N TYR A 78 -2.20 6.09 9.54
CA TYR A 78 -2.14 4.71 9.05
C TYR A 78 -1.40 4.64 7.72
N ILE A 79 -0.59 3.61 7.56
CA ILE A 79 0.06 3.27 6.28
C ILE A 79 -0.50 1.93 5.84
N THR A 80 -1.25 1.91 4.73
CA THR A 80 -1.86 0.68 4.21
C THR A 80 -0.86 -0.09 3.37
N VAL A 81 -0.81 -1.41 3.55
CA VAL A 81 0.05 -2.29 2.74
C VAL A 81 -0.73 -3.53 2.28
N CYS A 82 -0.31 -4.08 1.16
CA CYS A 82 -0.82 -5.36 0.66
C CYS A 82 0.32 -6.09 -0.07
N SER A 83 0.00 -7.09 -0.90
CA SER A 83 1.05 -7.83 -1.62
C SER A 83 1.69 -7.01 -2.73
N HIS A 84 0.90 -6.27 -3.50
CA HIS A 84 1.35 -5.58 -4.72
C HIS A 84 0.96 -4.09 -4.79
N GLY A 85 0.25 -3.57 -3.79
CA GLY A 85 -0.14 -2.15 -3.74
C GLY A 85 -1.53 -1.81 -4.26
N LEU A 86 -2.25 -2.72 -4.89
CA LEU A 86 -3.58 -2.44 -5.45
C LEU A 86 -4.66 -2.38 -4.38
N ARG A 87 -4.68 -3.34 -3.48
CA ARG A 87 -5.65 -3.38 -2.37
C ARG A 87 -5.41 -2.25 -1.38
N SER A 88 -4.14 -1.91 -1.14
CA SER A 88 -3.77 -0.85 -0.20
C SER A 88 -4.23 0.53 -0.67
N VAL A 89 -4.14 0.82 -1.97
CA VAL A 89 -4.67 2.06 -2.56
C VAL A 89 -6.19 2.14 -2.34
N LYS A 90 -6.90 1.04 -2.54
CA LYS A 90 -8.35 1.01 -2.40
C LYS A 90 -8.77 1.23 -0.94
N VAL A 91 -8.07 0.62 0.02
CA VAL A 91 -8.37 0.83 1.44
C VAL A 91 -8.06 2.27 1.84
N GLU A 92 -6.97 2.85 1.37
CA GLU A 92 -6.68 4.27 1.59
C GLU A 92 -7.87 5.14 1.18
N SER A 93 -8.41 4.91 -0.01
CA SER A 93 -9.56 5.64 -0.52
C SER A 93 -10.80 5.44 0.35
N ILE A 94 -11.10 4.19 0.73
CA ILE A 94 -12.25 3.87 1.56
C ILE A 94 -12.16 4.57 2.92
N LEU A 95 -11.00 4.52 3.56
CA LEU A 95 -10.82 5.15 4.87
C LEU A 95 -10.94 6.68 4.78
N LYS A 96 -10.43 7.29 3.73
CA LYS A 96 -10.59 8.74 3.52
C LYS A 96 -12.07 9.11 3.37
N GLU A 97 -12.86 8.29 2.67
CA GLU A 97 -14.31 8.49 2.58
C GLU A 97 -14.98 8.39 3.96
N LYS A 98 -14.44 7.59 4.87
CA LYS A 98 -14.96 7.41 6.24
C LYS A 98 -14.47 8.47 7.21
N GLY A 99 -13.75 9.49 6.74
CA GLY A 99 -13.31 10.59 7.58
C GLY A 99 -11.90 10.48 8.16
N PHE A 100 -11.14 9.47 7.75
CA PHE A 100 -9.75 9.32 8.17
C PHE A 100 -8.89 10.34 7.40
N ARG A 101 -8.16 11.19 8.15
CA ARG A 101 -7.38 12.29 7.57
C ARG A 101 -5.95 11.92 7.24
N HIS A 102 -5.41 10.90 7.91
CA HIS A 102 -3.99 10.59 7.86
C HIS A 102 -3.79 9.14 7.42
N VAL A 103 -4.18 8.84 6.19
CA VAL A 103 -4.02 7.51 5.60
C VAL A 103 -3.15 7.62 4.35
N TYR A 104 -2.15 6.76 4.27
CA TYR A 104 -1.14 6.79 3.21
C TYR A 104 -0.95 5.40 2.64
N ASN A 105 -0.76 5.30 1.33
CA ASN A 105 -0.50 4.03 0.68
C ASN A 105 0.98 3.66 0.82
N GLY A 106 1.24 2.52 1.45
CA GLY A 106 2.59 1.99 1.62
C GLY A 106 3.01 0.97 0.57
N GLY A 107 2.08 0.55 -0.30
CA GLY A 107 2.36 -0.39 -1.38
C GLY A 107 2.55 -1.82 -0.92
N ALA A 108 3.57 -2.50 -1.45
CA ALA A 108 3.87 -3.87 -1.07
C ALA A 108 4.50 -3.93 0.32
N TRP A 109 3.97 -4.81 1.16
CA TRP A 109 4.43 -4.91 2.56
C TRP A 109 5.91 -5.30 2.67
N SER A 110 6.39 -6.14 1.78
CA SER A 110 7.80 -6.56 1.81
C SER A 110 8.76 -5.41 1.49
N ASP A 111 8.38 -4.53 0.57
CA ASP A 111 9.18 -3.35 0.26
C ASP A 111 9.21 -2.37 1.43
N LEU A 112 8.08 -2.16 2.09
CA LEU A 112 8.01 -1.30 3.26
C LEU A 112 8.81 -1.89 4.42
N GLN A 113 8.73 -3.21 4.63
CA GLN A 113 9.51 -3.90 5.65
C GLN A 113 11.01 -3.67 5.45
N ASN A 114 11.47 -3.76 4.20
CA ASN A 114 12.87 -3.51 3.88
C ASN A 114 13.28 -2.08 4.21
N ARG A 115 12.42 -1.10 3.91
CA ARG A 115 12.68 0.31 4.28
C ARG A 115 12.77 0.51 5.79
N ILE A 116 11.90 -0.14 6.54
CA ILE A 116 11.93 -0.07 8.00
C ILE A 116 13.24 -0.63 8.55
N HIS A 117 13.69 -1.77 8.02
CA HIS A 117 14.94 -2.39 8.43
C HIS A 117 16.14 -1.50 8.10
N GLN A 118 16.15 -0.85 6.94
CA GLN A 118 17.22 0.06 6.54
C GLN A 118 17.32 1.28 7.46
N GLN A 119 16.20 1.77 7.97
CA GLN A 119 16.19 2.91 8.88
C GLN A 119 16.74 2.60 10.27
N LYS A 120 16.70 1.34 10.68
CA LYS A 120 17.21 0.90 11.97
C LYS A 120 18.73 0.71 11.97
N GLU A 121 19.32 0.63 10.78
CA GLU A 121 20.77 0.55 10.60
C GLU A 121 21.34 1.97 10.48
#